data_d00a64e4b682a4daa5e5f1584a7b035f
#
_entry.id   d00a64e4b682a4daa5e5f1584a7b035f
#
_cell.length_a   1.000
_cell.length_b   1.000
_cell.length_c   1.000
_cell.angle_alpha   90.00
_cell.angle_beta   90.00
_cell.angle_gamma   90.00
#
_symmetry.space_group_name_H-M   'P 1'
#
loop_
_entity.id
_entity.type
_entity.pdbx_description
1 polymer ?
#
loop_
_entity_poly.entity_id
_entity_poly.type
_entity_poly.pdbx_seq_one_letter_code
_entity_poly.pdbx_strand_id
1 'polypeptide(L)'
;MYKYMTVILLLPLFLNSSVLAEILIINVESASNNGLALIGIYDKEENFGKAKVNKKLNTEKILTGAATEISNNKAQIKLDVPFGSYVVSGFQDFDGNGVISGNFLGIPKEPFGFSNDAKGRFGPPKWQDAVFVFNKSNQEITLRLKNYNNQ
;
A
#
# COMPACT_ATOMS: atom_id res chain seq x y z
N MET A 1 -13.29 -27.42 -63.98
CA MET A 1 -13.67 -27.95 -62.66
C MET A 1 -12.86 -27.26 -61.61
N TYR A 2 -13.36 -26.11 -61.05
CA TYR A 2 -12.65 -25.29 -60.08
C TYR A 2 -13.02 -25.72 -58.66
N LYS A 3 -12.01 -26.27 -57.92
CA LYS A 3 -12.18 -26.56 -56.48
C LYS A 3 -11.99 -25.27 -55.70
N TYR A 4 -13.07 -24.77 -55.10
CA TYR A 4 -12.98 -23.67 -54.14
C TYR A 4 -12.43 -24.19 -52.82
N MET A 5 -11.22 -23.76 -52.49
CA MET A 5 -10.56 -24.03 -51.20
C MET A 5 -10.99 -22.93 -50.22
N THR A 6 -11.95 -23.29 -49.37
CA THR A 6 -12.41 -22.39 -48.31
C THR A 6 -11.32 -22.26 -47.24
N VAL A 7 -10.65 -21.13 -47.19
CA VAL A 7 -9.73 -20.80 -46.08
C VAL A 7 -10.55 -20.31 -44.91
N ILE A 8 -10.66 -21.13 -43.87
CA ILE A 8 -11.23 -20.72 -42.58
C ILE A 8 -10.19 -19.94 -41.84
N LEU A 9 -10.32 -18.62 -41.80
CA LEU A 9 -9.49 -17.74 -41.01
C LEU A 9 -9.92 -17.83 -39.54
N LEU A 10 -9.21 -18.62 -38.73
CA LEU A 10 -9.40 -18.65 -37.27
C LEU A 10 -8.86 -17.37 -36.70
N LEU A 11 -9.74 -16.44 -36.38
CA LEU A 11 -9.40 -15.23 -35.64
C LEU A 11 -9.17 -15.63 -34.16
N PRO A 12 -7.98 -15.38 -33.55
CA PRO A 12 -7.80 -15.68 -32.14
C PRO A 12 -8.67 -14.74 -31.31
N LEU A 13 -9.58 -15.31 -30.54
CA LEU A 13 -10.36 -14.59 -29.55
C LEU A 13 -9.42 -14.23 -28.39
N PHE A 14 -8.92 -13.01 -28.37
CA PHE A 14 -8.23 -12.47 -27.19
C PHE A 14 -9.28 -12.24 -26.09
N LEU A 15 -9.39 -13.19 -25.17
CA LEU A 15 -10.12 -13.02 -23.92
C LEU A 15 -9.35 -12.00 -23.08
N ASN A 16 -9.75 -10.74 -23.16
CA ASN A 16 -9.30 -9.75 -22.20
C ASN A 16 -9.91 -10.11 -20.85
N SER A 17 -9.13 -10.80 -20.01
CA SER A 17 -9.49 -10.98 -18.62
C SER A 17 -9.37 -9.62 -17.94
N SER A 18 -10.47 -8.93 -17.76
CA SER A 18 -10.53 -7.76 -16.88
C SER A 18 -10.23 -8.24 -15.46
N VAL A 19 -9.11 -7.81 -14.92
CA VAL A 19 -8.81 -8.03 -13.50
C VAL A 19 -9.80 -7.17 -12.73
N LEU A 20 -10.75 -7.80 -12.04
CA LEU A 20 -11.72 -7.11 -11.21
C LEU A 20 -10.99 -6.59 -9.96
N ALA A 21 -11.19 -5.33 -9.66
CA ALA A 21 -10.77 -4.75 -8.39
C ALA A 21 -11.78 -5.15 -7.30
N GLU A 22 -11.27 -5.40 -6.10
CA GLU A 22 -12.03 -5.83 -4.94
C GLU A 22 -11.68 -4.96 -3.73
N ILE A 23 -12.58 -4.84 -2.77
CA ILE A 23 -12.41 -3.94 -1.65
C ILE A 23 -11.45 -4.53 -0.60
N LEU A 24 -10.31 -3.86 -0.41
CA LEU A 24 -9.42 -4.05 0.74
C LEU A 24 -9.73 -2.98 1.78
N ILE A 25 -9.96 -3.41 3.02
CA ILE A 25 -10.24 -2.53 4.15
C ILE A 25 -8.99 -2.42 5.02
N ILE A 26 -8.50 -1.21 5.24
CA ILE A 26 -7.35 -0.92 6.10
C ILE A 26 -7.85 -0.18 7.33
N ASN A 27 -7.82 -0.84 8.48
CA ASN A 27 -8.10 -0.25 9.77
C ASN A 27 -6.79 0.35 10.32
N VAL A 28 -6.75 1.65 10.50
CA VAL A 28 -5.59 2.35 11.04
C VAL A 28 -5.79 2.57 12.53
N GLU A 29 -4.78 2.23 13.32
CA GLU A 29 -4.68 2.53 14.75
C GLU A 29 -3.47 3.39 15.01
N SER A 30 -3.62 4.45 15.79
CA SER A 30 -2.51 5.33 16.18
C SER A 30 -2.57 5.70 17.66
N ALA A 31 -1.42 6.02 18.23
CA ALA A 31 -1.32 6.53 19.60
C ALA A 31 -1.75 8.01 19.71
N SER A 32 -1.91 8.73 18.61
CA SER A 32 -2.26 10.14 18.56
C SER A 32 -3.54 10.39 17.78
N ASN A 33 -4.34 11.35 18.21
CA ASN A 33 -5.68 11.63 17.67
C ASN A 33 -5.71 12.88 16.75
N ASN A 34 -4.60 13.23 16.13
CA ASN A 34 -4.50 14.38 15.23
C ASN A 34 -3.73 14.06 13.97
N GLY A 35 -3.91 14.87 12.94
CA GLY A 35 -3.25 14.72 11.65
C GLY A 35 -3.91 13.71 10.72
N LEU A 36 -3.25 13.46 9.61
CA LEU A 36 -3.72 12.59 8.54
C LEU A 36 -2.97 11.25 8.57
N ALA A 37 -3.68 10.15 8.42
CA ALA A 37 -3.05 8.88 8.04
C ALA A 37 -2.83 8.88 6.52
N LEU A 38 -1.59 8.85 6.09
CA LEU A 38 -1.22 8.67 4.69
C LEU A 38 -0.76 7.23 4.48
N ILE A 39 -1.41 6.55 3.53
CA ILE A 39 -1.24 5.11 3.29
C ILE A 39 -0.81 4.88 1.85
N GLY A 40 0.16 4.00 1.65
CA GLY A 40 0.56 3.49 0.34
C GLY A 40 0.54 1.98 0.28
N ILE A 41 0.06 1.44 -0.85
CA ILE A 41 0.05 0.01 -1.16
C ILE A 41 1.12 -0.28 -2.21
N TYR A 42 1.93 -1.29 -1.96
CA TYR A 42 2.99 -1.76 -2.85
C TYR A 42 2.67 -3.18 -3.33
N ASP A 43 2.76 -3.39 -4.62
CA ASP A 43 2.60 -4.68 -5.29
C ASP A 43 3.92 -5.31 -5.73
N LYS A 44 5.04 -4.59 -5.56
CA LYS A 44 6.38 -5.01 -5.98
C LYS A 44 7.43 -4.75 -4.92
N GLU A 45 8.20 -5.78 -4.61
CA GLU A 45 9.29 -5.69 -3.63
C GLU A 45 10.33 -4.62 -4.01
N GLU A 46 10.66 -4.49 -5.29
CA GLU A 46 11.62 -3.52 -5.80
C GLU A 46 11.24 -2.06 -5.56
N ASN A 47 9.93 -1.78 -5.39
CA ASN A 47 9.39 -0.46 -5.11
C ASN A 47 9.26 -0.17 -3.61
N PHE A 48 9.10 -1.22 -2.81
CA PHE A 48 8.96 -1.11 -1.37
C PHE A 48 10.29 -0.68 -0.73
N GLY A 49 10.20 0.07 0.38
CA GLY A 49 11.39 0.51 1.13
C GLY A 49 12.19 1.63 0.46
N LYS A 50 11.71 2.23 -0.63
CA LYS A 50 12.36 3.36 -1.32
C LYS A 50 12.00 4.72 -0.73
N ALA A 51 10.96 4.78 0.10
CA ALA A 51 10.59 6.00 0.81
C ALA A 51 11.71 6.42 1.78
N LYS A 52 11.98 7.71 1.84
CA LYS A 52 12.99 8.30 2.72
C LYS A 52 12.36 9.39 3.56
N VAL A 53 12.78 9.45 4.81
CA VAL A 53 12.41 10.54 5.74
C VAL A 53 12.82 11.89 5.13
N ASN A 54 11.99 12.90 5.32
CA ASN A 54 12.15 14.26 4.79
C ASN A 54 12.20 14.33 3.24
N LYS A 55 11.65 13.33 2.54
CA LYS A 55 11.55 13.30 1.08
C LYS A 55 10.14 12.96 0.65
N LYS A 56 9.66 13.64 -0.41
CA LYS A 56 8.39 13.26 -1.03
C LYS A 56 8.45 11.84 -1.57
N LEU A 57 7.39 11.08 -1.32
CA LEU A 57 7.22 9.75 -1.88
C LEU A 57 7.09 9.86 -3.41
N ASN A 58 7.81 9.00 -4.12
CA ASN A 58 7.56 8.82 -5.55
C ASN A 58 6.30 7.98 -5.73
N THR A 59 5.20 8.63 -6.09
CA THR A 59 3.88 7.99 -6.25
C THR A 59 3.82 6.98 -7.38
N GLU A 60 4.74 7.03 -8.35
CA GLU A 60 4.85 6.02 -9.42
C GLU A 60 5.28 4.65 -8.89
N LYS A 61 5.81 4.60 -7.66
CA LYS A 61 6.29 3.37 -7.00
C LYS A 61 5.26 2.69 -6.12
N ILE A 62 4.13 3.33 -5.91
CA ILE A 62 3.00 2.71 -5.19
C ILE A 62 1.92 2.28 -6.19
N LEU A 63 1.22 1.20 -5.89
CA LEU A 63 0.06 0.78 -6.69
C LEU A 63 -1.08 1.78 -6.55
N THR A 64 -1.40 2.13 -5.30
CA THR A 64 -2.40 3.13 -4.94
C THR A 64 -2.16 3.62 -3.51
N GLY A 65 -2.84 4.68 -3.11
CA GLY A 65 -2.75 5.20 -1.76
C GLY A 65 -3.96 6.08 -1.43
N ALA A 66 -4.07 6.42 -0.17
CA ALA A 66 -5.10 7.31 0.33
C ALA A 66 -4.62 8.09 1.56
N ALA A 67 -5.33 9.17 1.83
CA ALA A 67 -5.21 9.96 3.05
C ALA A 67 -6.55 10.05 3.75
N THR A 68 -6.56 9.96 5.08
CA THR A 68 -7.76 10.11 5.89
C THR A 68 -7.43 10.71 7.25
N GLU A 69 -8.39 11.44 7.82
CA GLU A 69 -8.24 11.98 9.17
C GLU A 69 -8.29 10.88 10.22
N ILE A 70 -7.47 11.02 11.26
CA ILE A 70 -7.50 10.16 12.44
C ILE A 70 -8.47 10.78 13.45
N SER A 71 -9.48 10.00 13.85
CA SER A 71 -10.45 10.37 14.88
C SER A 71 -10.54 9.26 15.94
N ASN A 72 -10.49 9.65 17.22
CA ASN A 72 -10.46 8.69 18.32
C ASN A 72 -9.35 7.63 18.18
N ASN A 73 -8.17 8.05 17.75
CA ASN A 73 -6.99 7.19 17.52
C ASN A 73 -7.17 6.13 16.43
N LYS A 74 -8.19 6.28 15.59
CA LYS A 74 -8.55 5.33 14.54
C LYS A 74 -8.88 6.04 13.24
N ALA A 75 -8.68 5.32 12.15
CA ALA A 75 -9.20 5.65 10.83
C ALA A 75 -9.50 4.37 10.06
N GLN A 76 -10.31 4.44 9.01
CA GLN A 76 -10.57 3.34 8.12
C GLN A 76 -10.49 3.83 6.67
N ILE A 77 -9.80 3.07 5.85
CA ILE A 77 -9.66 3.31 4.42
C ILE A 77 -10.16 2.08 3.67
N LYS A 78 -10.92 2.31 2.60
CA LYS A 78 -11.36 1.26 1.66
C LYS A 78 -10.73 1.57 0.31
N LEU A 79 -10.03 0.62 -0.25
CA LEU A 79 -9.37 0.73 -1.54
C LEU A 79 -9.76 -0.41 -2.45
N ASP A 80 -10.05 -0.08 -3.71
CA ASP A 80 -10.30 -1.05 -4.76
C ASP A 80 -8.96 -1.47 -5.36
N VAL A 81 -8.56 -2.72 -5.12
CA VAL A 81 -7.33 -3.31 -5.65
C VAL A 81 -7.60 -4.74 -6.13
N PRO A 82 -6.90 -5.24 -7.15
CA PRO A 82 -7.00 -6.63 -7.56
C PRO A 82 -6.60 -7.60 -6.44
N PHE A 83 -7.03 -8.85 -6.50
CA PHE A 83 -6.43 -9.88 -5.66
C PHE A 83 -4.93 -10.01 -5.96
N GLY A 84 -4.13 -10.18 -4.92
CA GLY A 84 -2.66 -10.19 -5.06
C GLY A 84 -1.92 -10.23 -3.73
N SER A 85 -0.61 -10.06 -3.82
CA SER A 85 0.26 -9.96 -2.64
C SER A 85 0.72 -8.52 -2.49
N TYR A 86 0.51 -7.94 -1.32
CA TYR A 86 0.73 -6.52 -1.07
C TYR A 86 1.48 -6.26 0.23
N VAL A 87 2.19 -5.16 0.25
CA VAL A 87 2.64 -4.51 1.48
C VAL A 87 1.91 -3.18 1.59
N VAL A 88 1.39 -2.89 2.77
CA VAL A 88 0.85 -1.58 3.14
C VAL A 88 1.85 -0.89 4.06
N SER A 89 2.16 0.36 3.76
CA SER A 89 2.87 1.24 4.67
C SER A 89 2.09 2.52 4.89
N GLY A 90 2.28 3.15 6.04
CA GLY A 90 1.66 4.42 6.32
C GLY A 90 2.38 5.20 7.40
N PHE A 91 2.05 6.46 7.49
CA PHE A 91 2.51 7.34 8.56
C PHE A 91 1.42 8.35 8.91
N GLN A 92 1.56 8.94 10.08
CA GLN A 92 0.68 9.98 10.56
C GLN A 92 1.33 11.34 10.31
N ASP A 93 0.80 12.07 9.35
CA ASP A 93 1.26 13.39 8.96
C ASP A 93 0.62 14.43 9.89
N PHE A 94 1.42 15.02 10.78
CA PHE A 94 0.95 16.00 11.76
C PHE A 94 0.86 17.41 11.21
N ASP A 95 1.69 17.76 10.25
CA ASP A 95 1.80 19.12 9.71
C ASP A 95 1.19 19.28 8.30
N GLY A 96 0.66 18.19 7.72
CA GLY A 96 -0.02 18.19 6.42
C GLY A 96 0.92 18.40 5.22
N ASN A 97 2.23 18.14 5.40
CA ASN A 97 3.21 18.35 4.34
C ASN A 97 3.35 17.18 3.34
N GLY A 98 2.71 16.03 3.63
CA GLY A 98 2.73 14.84 2.80
C GLY A 98 4.08 14.10 2.81
N VAL A 99 4.91 14.37 3.81
CA VAL A 99 6.26 13.82 3.94
C VAL A 99 6.46 13.32 5.36
N ILE A 100 6.95 12.08 5.51
CA ILE A 100 7.32 11.61 6.85
C ILE A 100 8.48 12.45 7.38
N SER A 101 8.20 13.28 8.38
CA SER A 101 9.16 14.20 8.99
C SER A 101 10.11 13.45 9.92
N GLY A 102 11.37 13.86 9.96
CA GLY A 102 12.37 13.22 10.81
C GLY A 102 13.52 14.14 11.20
N ASN A 103 14.39 13.63 12.05
CA ASN A 103 15.57 14.34 12.48
C ASN A 103 16.71 14.27 11.43
N PHE A 104 17.84 14.92 11.72
CA PHE A 104 19.00 14.95 10.81
C PHE A 104 19.68 13.58 10.62
N LEU A 105 19.43 12.60 11.50
CA LEU A 105 19.91 11.22 11.37
C LEU A 105 18.96 10.36 10.52
N GLY A 106 17.84 10.93 10.03
CA GLY A 106 16.83 10.19 9.27
C GLY A 106 15.89 9.35 10.15
N ILE A 107 15.83 9.61 11.46
CA ILE A 107 14.91 8.95 12.37
C ILE A 107 13.54 9.64 12.28
N PRO A 108 12.45 8.92 11.98
CA PRO A 108 11.12 9.50 11.93
C PRO A 108 10.69 10.12 13.26
N LYS A 109 10.08 11.29 13.20
CA LYS A 109 9.43 11.96 14.34
C LYS A 109 7.94 11.69 14.38
N GLU A 110 7.37 11.31 13.24
CA GLU A 110 5.96 10.99 13.10
C GLU A 110 5.73 9.48 13.21
N PRO A 111 4.58 9.06 13.77
CA PRO A 111 4.23 7.65 13.86
C PRO A 111 4.13 7.02 12.47
N PHE A 112 4.62 5.82 12.33
CA PHE A 112 4.56 5.07 11.08
C PHE A 112 4.37 3.58 11.34
N GLY A 113 4.01 2.84 10.30
CA GLY A 113 3.80 1.41 10.42
C GLY A 113 3.74 0.71 9.08
N PHE A 114 3.77 -0.62 9.16
CA PHE A 114 3.72 -1.53 8.02
C PHE A 114 2.74 -2.67 8.30
N SER A 115 2.18 -3.25 7.23
CA SER A 115 1.36 -4.45 7.35
C SER A 115 2.09 -5.56 8.12
N ASN A 116 1.33 -6.45 8.76
CA ASN A 116 1.81 -7.50 9.66
C ASN A 116 2.58 -7.00 10.89
N ASP A 117 2.46 -5.71 11.26
CA ASP A 117 3.30 -5.09 12.30
C ASP A 117 4.81 -5.31 12.06
N ALA A 118 5.21 -5.44 10.79
CA ALA A 118 6.58 -5.71 10.40
C ALA A 118 7.52 -4.58 10.84
N LYS A 119 8.71 -4.94 11.31
CA LYS A 119 9.70 -4.01 11.88
C LYS A 119 11.00 -4.04 11.11
N GLY A 120 11.52 -2.85 10.80
CA GLY A 120 12.87 -2.68 10.30
C GLY A 120 13.83 -2.26 11.40
N ARG A 121 15.06 -2.72 11.37
CA ARG A 121 16.05 -2.39 12.38
C ARG A 121 16.71 -1.02 12.17
N PHE A 122 17.03 -0.70 10.91
CA PHE A 122 17.66 0.56 10.49
C PHE A 122 17.04 1.09 9.20
N GLY A 123 15.70 1.03 9.10
CA GLY A 123 14.94 1.40 7.93
C GLY A 123 13.67 0.58 7.80
N PRO A 124 13.02 0.56 6.64
CA PRO A 124 11.85 -0.26 6.39
C PRO A 124 12.11 -1.76 6.63
N PRO A 125 11.10 -2.55 7.02
CA PRO A 125 11.22 -4.00 7.14
C PRO A 125 11.52 -4.64 5.79
N LYS A 126 11.85 -5.93 5.81
CA LYS A 126 11.94 -6.71 4.58
C LYS A 126 10.55 -6.91 4.00
N TRP A 127 10.47 -7.04 2.68
CA TRP A 127 9.21 -7.36 1.99
C TRP A 127 8.53 -8.59 2.57
N GLN A 128 9.27 -9.67 2.80
CA GLN A 128 8.77 -10.95 3.28
C GLN A 128 8.13 -10.87 4.67
N ASP A 129 8.54 -9.90 5.49
CA ASP A 129 7.99 -9.70 6.83
C ASP A 129 6.66 -8.91 6.79
N ALA A 130 6.49 -8.05 5.80
CA ALA A 130 5.36 -7.13 5.68
C ALA A 130 4.29 -7.59 4.67
N VAL A 131 4.62 -8.47 3.72
CA VAL A 131 3.70 -8.90 2.67
C VAL A 131 2.56 -9.75 3.22
N PHE A 132 1.35 -9.48 2.72
CA PHE A 132 0.17 -10.30 2.97
C PHE A 132 -0.53 -10.65 1.64
N VAL A 133 -1.35 -11.69 1.65
CA VAL A 133 -2.16 -12.09 0.50
C VAL A 133 -3.55 -11.50 0.63
N PHE A 134 -3.97 -10.74 -0.36
CA PHE A 134 -5.33 -10.26 -0.53
C PHE A 134 -6.05 -11.18 -1.52
N ASN A 135 -6.96 -12.03 -1.04
CA ASN A 135 -7.65 -13.04 -1.84
C ASN A 135 -9.14 -13.16 -1.54
N LYS A 136 -9.69 -12.23 -0.76
CA LYS A 136 -11.09 -12.19 -0.38
C LYS A 136 -11.59 -10.75 -0.39
N SER A 137 -12.72 -10.49 -1.05
CA SER A 137 -13.38 -9.18 -1.01
C SER A 137 -13.75 -8.78 0.41
N ASN A 138 -13.63 -7.49 0.72
CA ASN A 138 -13.79 -6.93 2.06
C ASN A 138 -12.84 -7.53 3.11
N GLN A 139 -11.68 -8.02 2.68
CA GLN A 139 -10.64 -8.44 3.61
C GLN A 139 -10.16 -7.24 4.41
N GLU A 140 -10.05 -7.42 5.71
CA GLU A 140 -9.57 -6.38 6.62
C GLU A 140 -8.14 -6.66 7.06
N ILE A 141 -7.34 -5.61 7.12
CA ILE A 141 -6.03 -5.61 7.78
C ILE A 141 -5.97 -4.45 8.76
N THR A 142 -5.13 -4.58 9.78
CA THR A 142 -4.85 -3.49 10.73
C THR A 142 -3.46 -2.95 10.49
N LEU A 143 -3.36 -1.63 10.33
CA LEU A 143 -2.11 -0.89 10.25
C LEU A 143 -1.93 -0.07 11.53
N ARG A 144 -0.91 -0.38 12.33
CA ARG A 144 -0.60 0.32 13.57
C ARG A 144 0.51 1.33 13.36
N LEU A 145 0.17 2.60 13.51
CA LEU A 145 1.13 3.71 13.43
C LEU A 145 1.72 3.94 14.81
N LYS A 146 3.01 3.69 14.95
CA LYS A 146 3.77 3.79 16.21
C LYS A 146 4.95 4.74 16.06
N ASN A 147 5.31 5.40 17.16
CA ASN A 147 6.55 6.16 17.21
C ASN A 147 7.76 5.24 17.04
N TYR A 148 8.85 5.76 16.52
CA TYR A 148 10.10 5.01 16.30
C TYR A 148 10.56 4.20 17.52
N ASN A 149 10.45 4.77 18.71
CA ASN A 149 10.87 4.12 19.95
C ASN A 149 9.94 2.98 20.41
N ASN A 150 8.78 2.82 19.77
CA ASN A 150 7.74 1.85 20.11
C ASN A 150 7.55 0.79 19.01
N GLN A 151 8.45 0.76 18.03
CA GLN A 151 8.44 -0.18 16.92
C GLN A 151 8.85 -1.59 17.34
#